data_1c9304f78fbe2e8ff4e03523ee992434
#
_entry.id   1c9304f78fbe2e8ff4e03523ee992434
#
_cell.length_a   1.000
_cell.length_b   1.000
_cell.length_c   1.000
_cell.angle_alpha   90.00
_cell.angle_beta   90.00
_cell.angle_gamma   90.00
#
_symmetry.space_group_name_H-M   'P 1'
#
loop_
_entity.id
_entity.type
_entity.pdbx_description
1 polymer ?
#
loop_
_entity_poly.entity_id
_entity_poly.type
_entity_poly.pdbx_seq_one_letter_code
_entity_poly.pdbx_strand_id
1 'polypeptide(L)'
;MSIFIKEIIKRKLNQITVGDLLQYGEQYGFSLTHTEAEKIVQYLKTNHIDPFNKHDRTKMFQALTEITDQNTAHKAQNLFDEMIHSYGLEHLFD
;
A
#
# COMPACT_ATOMS: atom_id res chain seq x y z
N MET A 1 13.93 2.33 -18.08
CA MET A 1 12.62 3.00 -18.06
C MET A 1 11.76 2.53 -16.90
N SER A 2 11.31 1.27 -16.95
CA SER A 2 10.49 0.71 -15.88
C SER A 2 11.19 0.72 -14.52
N ILE A 3 12.51 0.62 -14.49
CA ILE A 3 13.27 0.62 -13.25
C ILE A 3 13.14 1.94 -12.48
N PHE A 4 13.06 3.06 -13.19
CA PHE A 4 12.87 4.36 -12.54
C PHE A 4 11.47 4.47 -11.94
N ILE A 5 10.47 3.98 -12.65
CA ILE A 5 9.08 4.00 -12.17
C ILE A 5 8.96 3.15 -10.91
N LYS A 6 9.55 1.96 -10.90
CA LYS A 6 9.56 1.09 -9.72
C LYS A 6 10.19 1.78 -8.51
N GLU A 7 11.34 2.40 -8.71
CA GLU A 7 12.05 3.07 -7.62
C GLU A 7 11.25 4.24 -7.05
N ILE A 8 10.61 5.02 -7.91
CA ILE A 8 9.76 6.14 -7.48
C ILE A 8 8.60 5.63 -6.63
N ILE A 9 7.91 4.59 -7.10
CA ILE A 9 6.76 4.04 -6.40
C ILE A 9 7.17 3.41 -5.06
N LYS A 10 8.26 2.66 -5.03
CA LYS A 10 8.82 2.09 -3.80
C LYS A 10 9.14 3.17 -2.78
N ARG A 11 9.78 4.24 -3.23
CA ARG A 11 10.14 5.36 -2.37
C ARG A 11 8.91 6.02 -1.80
N LYS A 12 7.92 6.30 -2.64
CA LYS A 12 6.67 6.93 -2.19
C LYS A 12 5.94 6.06 -1.18
N LEU A 13 5.90 4.76 -1.41
CA LEU A 13 5.25 3.84 -0.46
C LEU A 13 5.96 3.86 0.89
N ASN A 14 7.28 3.83 0.89
CA ASN A 14 8.05 3.79 2.13
C ASN A 14 8.14 5.13 2.86
N GLN A 15 7.75 6.22 2.20
CA GLN A 15 7.70 7.57 2.78
C GLN A 15 6.29 8.05 3.08
N ILE A 16 5.30 7.18 2.93
CA ILE A 16 3.91 7.54 3.17
C ILE A 16 3.73 7.97 4.64
N THR A 17 2.90 8.98 4.85
CA THR A 17 2.66 9.53 6.19
C THR A 17 1.30 9.11 6.71
N VAL A 18 1.09 9.30 8.01
CA VAL A 18 -0.21 9.07 8.64
C VAL A 18 -1.28 9.93 7.96
N GLY A 19 -0.95 11.21 7.71
CA GLY A 19 -1.88 12.11 7.02
C GLY A 19 -2.27 11.62 5.64
N ASP A 20 -1.29 11.11 4.88
CA ASP A 20 -1.55 10.54 3.55
C ASP A 20 -2.53 9.37 3.63
N LEU A 21 -2.31 8.46 4.57
CA LEU A 21 -3.16 7.28 4.73
C LEU A 21 -4.60 7.65 5.12
N LEU A 22 -4.75 8.60 6.04
CA LEU A 22 -6.07 9.05 6.47
C LEU A 22 -6.82 9.71 5.31
N GLN A 23 -6.11 10.50 4.51
CA GLN A 23 -6.68 11.15 3.34
C GLN A 23 -7.12 10.14 2.29
N TYR A 24 -6.31 9.13 2.01
CA TYR A 24 -6.66 8.07 1.08
C TYR A 24 -7.87 7.28 1.58
N GLY A 25 -7.96 7.04 2.88
CA GLY A 25 -9.13 6.39 3.46
C GLY A 25 -10.42 7.14 3.17
N GLU A 26 -10.41 8.45 3.37
CA GLU A 26 -11.56 9.29 3.05
C GLU A 26 -11.88 9.27 1.56
N GLN A 27 -10.86 9.37 0.73
CA GLN A 27 -11.01 9.48 -0.71
C GLN A 27 -11.51 8.19 -1.35
N TYR A 28 -11.09 7.04 -0.84
CA TYR A 28 -11.38 5.74 -1.44
C TYR A 28 -12.35 4.89 -0.63
N GLY A 29 -12.93 5.43 0.41
CA GLY A 29 -14.04 4.79 1.10
C GLY A 29 -13.66 3.72 2.11
N PHE A 30 -12.46 3.77 2.67
CA PHE A 30 -12.11 2.91 3.79
C PHE A 30 -11.71 3.75 5.00
N SER A 31 -12.13 3.30 6.18
CA SER A 31 -11.89 4.02 7.42
C SER A 31 -10.67 3.49 8.14
N LEU A 32 -9.76 4.40 8.49
CA LEU A 32 -8.61 4.07 9.33
C LEU A 32 -8.63 4.96 10.55
N THR A 33 -8.36 4.37 11.73
CA THR A 33 -8.10 5.17 12.91
C THR A 33 -6.68 5.74 12.82
N HIS A 34 -6.40 6.78 13.57
CA HIS A 34 -5.06 7.37 13.64
C HIS A 34 -4.04 6.32 14.10
N THR A 35 -4.39 5.50 15.08
CA THR A 35 -3.53 4.44 15.59
C THR A 35 -3.22 3.39 14.53
N GLU A 36 -4.24 2.99 13.76
CA GLU A 36 -4.05 2.04 12.65
C GLU A 36 -3.10 2.62 11.60
N ALA A 37 -3.29 3.88 11.22
CA ALA A 37 -2.44 4.55 10.25
C ALA A 37 -1.00 4.62 10.74
N GLU A 38 -0.78 4.92 12.03
CA GLU A 38 0.56 4.93 12.61
C GLU A 38 1.25 3.56 12.51
N LYS A 39 0.51 2.50 12.80
CA LYS A 39 1.04 1.13 12.72
C LYS A 39 1.41 0.74 11.30
N ILE A 40 0.60 1.14 10.33
CA ILE A 40 0.88 0.88 8.91
C ILE A 40 2.17 1.60 8.48
N VAL A 41 2.29 2.88 8.81
CA VAL A 41 3.48 3.66 8.49
C VAL A 41 4.73 3.01 9.11
N GLN A 42 4.64 2.61 10.36
CA GLN A 42 5.75 1.96 11.06
C GLN A 42 6.14 0.64 10.39
N TYR A 43 5.16 -0.15 10.00
CA TYR A 43 5.40 -1.42 9.30
C TYR A 43 6.15 -1.19 7.98
N LEU A 44 5.68 -0.23 7.18
CA LEU A 44 6.29 0.06 5.89
C LEU A 44 7.72 0.57 6.03
N LYS A 45 7.97 1.44 7.01
CA LYS A 45 9.32 1.97 7.26
C LYS A 45 10.29 0.89 7.72
N THR A 46 9.82 -0.01 8.59
CA THR A 46 10.66 -1.03 9.19
C THR A 46 11.02 -2.14 8.19
N ASN A 47 10.10 -2.48 7.31
CA ASN A 47 10.23 -3.66 6.44
C ASN A 47 10.71 -3.35 5.02
N HIS A 48 10.76 -2.08 4.63
CA HIS A 48 11.22 -1.67 3.30
C HIS A 48 10.53 -2.48 2.18
N ILE A 49 9.21 -2.44 2.18
CA ILE A 49 8.38 -3.24 1.27
C ILE A 49 8.62 -2.87 -0.18
N ASP A 50 8.79 -3.89 -1.02
CA ASP A 50 8.80 -3.74 -2.49
C ASP A 50 7.42 -4.16 -3.00
N PRO A 51 6.56 -3.22 -3.43
CA PRO A 51 5.21 -3.56 -3.88
C PRO A 51 5.18 -4.35 -5.19
N PHE A 52 6.28 -4.37 -5.91
CA PHE A 52 6.38 -5.12 -7.17
C PHE A 52 6.76 -6.58 -6.94
N ASN A 53 7.19 -6.94 -5.74
CA ASN A 53 7.52 -8.30 -5.38
C ASN A 53 6.29 -8.98 -4.78
N LYS A 54 5.90 -10.10 -5.36
CA LYS A 54 4.69 -10.82 -4.92
C LYS A 54 4.75 -11.22 -3.46
N HIS A 55 5.89 -11.70 -3.00
CA HIS A 55 6.08 -12.12 -1.62
C HIS A 55 5.89 -10.95 -0.65
N ASP A 56 6.48 -9.81 -0.99
CA ASP A 56 6.35 -8.59 -0.18
C ASP A 56 4.92 -8.07 -0.16
N ARG A 57 4.22 -8.12 -1.31
CA ARG A 57 2.81 -7.73 -1.38
C ARG A 57 1.95 -8.60 -0.48
N THR A 58 2.16 -9.91 -0.52
CA THR A 58 1.41 -10.84 0.31
C THR A 58 1.60 -10.52 1.79
N LYS A 59 2.85 -10.30 2.20
CA LYS A 59 3.16 -9.92 3.59
C LYS A 59 2.52 -8.59 3.97
N MET A 60 2.56 -7.62 3.06
CA MET A 60 1.98 -6.31 3.31
C MET A 60 0.48 -6.39 3.57
N PHE A 61 -0.25 -7.14 2.73
CA PHE A 61 -1.70 -7.26 2.91
C PHE A 61 -2.06 -8.12 4.13
N GLN A 62 -1.23 -9.09 4.49
CA GLN A 62 -1.39 -9.81 5.75
C GLN A 62 -1.23 -8.88 6.95
N ALA A 63 -0.22 -8.03 6.93
CA ALA A 63 -0.01 -7.05 7.99
C ALA A 63 -1.17 -6.05 8.07
N LEU A 64 -1.69 -5.60 6.93
CA LEU A 64 -2.86 -4.72 6.90
C LEU A 64 -4.08 -5.39 7.54
N THR A 65 -4.28 -6.68 7.27
CA THR A 65 -5.38 -7.44 7.86
C THR A 65 -5.24 -7.49 9.38
N GLU A 66 -4.03 -7.71 9.87
CA GLU A 66 -3.77 -7.78 11.32
C GLU A 66 -3.89 -6.42 12.00
N ILE A 67 -3.42 -5.36 11.35
CA ILE A 67 -3.47 -4.01 11.91
C ILE A 67 -4.90 -3.46 11.91
N THR A 68 -5.64 -3.71 10.84
CA THR A 68 -7.00 -3.20 10.65
C THR A 68 -8.01 -4.34 10.77
N ASP A 69 -8.50 -4.79 9.62
CA ASP A 69 -9.40 -5.93 9.52
C ASP A 69 -9.37 -6.44 8.08
N GLN A 70 -10.01 -7.57 7.86
CA GLN A 70 -10.03 -8.22 6.55
C GLN A 70 -10.73 -7.36 5.49
N ASN A 71 -11.80 -6.69 5.87
CA ASN A 71 -12.56 -5.84 4.96
C ASN A 71 -11.73 -4.65 4.48
N THR A 72 -11.06 -3.97 5.40
CA THR A 72 -10.20 -2.82 5.08
C THR A 72 -9.03 -3.25 4.20
N ALA A 73 -8.38 -4.36 4.53
CA ALA A 73 -7.27 -4.89 3.73
C ALA A 73 -7.74 -5.26 2.32
N HIS A 74 -8.94 -5.83 2.19
CA HIS A 74 -9.51 -6.18 0.89
C HIS A 74 -9.76 -4.93 0.04
N LYS A 75 -10.30 -3.89 0.64
CA LYS A 75 -10.54 -2.61 -0.06
C LYS A 75 -9.21 -1.97 -0.49
N ALA A 76 -8.20 -2.04 0.35
CA ALA A 76 -6.87 -1.53 0.00
C ALA A 76 -6.26 -2.31 -1.16
N GLN A 77 -6.45 -3.62 -1.19
CA GLN A 77 -5.98 -4.45 -2.30
C GLN A 77 -6.69 -4.10 -3.59
N ASN A 78 -8.00 -3.91 -3.55
CA ASN A 78 -8.77 -3.50 -4.73
C ASN A 78 -8.30 -2.15 -5.25
N LEU A 79 -8.03 -1.21 -4.37
CA LEU A 79 -7.49 0.09 -4.74
C LEU A 79 -6.15 -0.06 -5.44
N PHE A 80 -5.28 -0.87 -4.87
CA PHE A 80 -3.95 -1.14 -5.45
C PHE A 80 -4.08 -1.71 -6.87
N ASP A 81 -4.93 -2.71 -7.05
CA ASP A 81 -5.18 -3.34 -8.36
C ASP A 81 -5.74 -2.34 -9.37
N GLU A 82 -6.68 -1.50 -8.94
CA GLU A 82 -7.26 -0.46 -9.79
C GLU A 82 -6.20 0.55 -10.24
N MET A 83 -5.34 0.97 -9.34
CA MET A 83 -4.28 1.92 -9.66
C MET A 83 -3.31 1.34 -10.67
N ILE A 84 -2.90 0.09 -10.49
CA ILE A 84 -2.02 -0.60 -11.43
C ILE A 84 -2.66 -0.64 -12.81
N HIS A 85 -3.93 -1.02 -12.87
CA HIS A 85 -4.67 -1.12 -14.14
C HIS A 85 -4.84 0.23 -14.80
N SER A 86 -5.23 1.24 -14.01
CA SER A 86 -5.48 2.60 -14.53
C SER A 86 -4.24 3.25 -15.12
N TYR A 87 -3.07 2.96 -14.56
CA TYR A 87 -1.80 3.52 -15.05
C TYR A 87 -1.08 2.59 -16.02
N GLY A 88 -1.68 1.44 -16.37
CA GLY A 88 -1.09 0.51 -17.31
C GLY A 88 0.21 -0.09 -16.84
N LEU A 89 0.33 -0.37 -15.55
CA LEU A 89 1.57 -0.82 -14.93
C LEU A 89 1.64 -2.32 -14.68
N GLU A 90 0.69 -3.10 -15.21
CA GLU A 90 0.62 -4.54 -14.98
C GLU A 90 1.92 -5.26 -15.34
N HIS A 91 2.58 -4.79 -16.39
CA HIS A 91 3.83 -5.41 -16.87
C HIS A 91 5.00 -5.27 -15.90
N LEU A 92 4.89 -4.42 -14.87
CA LEU A 92 5.93 -4.22 -13.87
C LEU A 92 5.84 -5.23 -12.70
N PHE A 93 4.76 -5.99 -12.66
CA PHE A 93 4.47 -6.89 -11.55
C PHE A 93 4.71 -8.35 -11.93
N ASP A 94 5.18 -9.11 -10.97
CA ASP A 94 5.35 -10.55 -11.12
C ASP A 94 4.06 -11.31 -10.82
#